data_59d4afb0796cb84ebd7402c4c50ba5ed
#
_entry.id   59d4afb0796cb84ebd7402c4c50ba5ed
#
_cell.length_a   1.000
_cell.length_b   1.000
_cell.length_c   1.000
_cell.angle_alpha   90.00
_cell.angle_beta   90.00
_cell.angle_gamma   90.00
#
_symmetry.space_group_name_H-M   'P 1'
#
loop_
_entity.id
_entity.type
_entity.pdbx_description
1 polymer ?
#
loop_
_entity_poly.entity_id
_entity_poly.type
_entity_poly.pdbx_seq_one_letter_code
_entity_poly.pdbx_strand_id
1 'polypeptide(L)'
;MENLINISERKNMDKDKALDSALAQIERSFGKGSIMKLWQDNQVMDIEAVSTGSIGLDVALGIGGLPKGRIIEVYGPESSGKTTLALHVIAQEQKNGGICAFVDAEHALDPSYAKKLGVNLDDLLISQPDAGEQALEITETLVRSGAVSVVVVDSVAALTPRSELEGDMGDAQVGAQARLMSQAMRKLTGSISRSNCMVIFINQIRMKIGVMFGSPETTTGGNALKFYSSVRLDIRRIGALKDRDEIVGNSTRVKVVKNKVAPPFKQVEFDIMYGEGISKTGEIIDLGVKEGIIEKSGAWFSYGDERIGQGRENAKMYLKENENICNEIEEKIRKSYSINDLSLIHISEPTRRRGISYA
;
A
#
# COMPACT_ATOMS: atom_id res chain seq x y z
N MET A 1 32.41 35.24 32.94
CA MET A 1 31.49 34.60 31.93
C MET A 1 32.23 33.93 30.77
N GLU A 2 33.36 34.45 30.27
CA GLU A 2 34.16 33.88 29.18
C GLU A 2 34.72 32.45 29.48
N ASN A 3 35.13 32.15 30.74
CA ASN A 3 35.66 30.86 31.09
C ASN A 3 34.63 29.71 31.08
N LEU A 4 33.34 29.96 31.25
CA LEU A 4 32.27 28.97 31.22
C LEU A 4 31.89 28.61 29.80
N ILE A 5 31.92 29.59 28.88
CA ILE A 5 31.65 29.38 27.44
C ILE A 5 32.79 28.51 26.87
N ASN A 6 34.01 28.76 27.22
CA ASN A 6 35.18 28.02 26.75
C ASN A 6 35.19 26.54 27.21
N ILE A 7 34.68 26.21 28.38
CA ILE A 7 34.57 24.84 28.90
C ILE A 7 33.41 24.07 28.16
N SER A 8 32.31 24.73 27.88
CA SER A 8 31.21 24.10 27.14
C SER A 8 31.56 23.82 25.67
N GLU A 9 32.28 24.73 25.02
CA GLU A 9 32.78 24.54 23.66
C GLU A 9 33.82 23.40 23.59
N ARG A 10 34.76 23.32 24.52
CA ARG A 10 35.74 22.20 24.59
C ARG A 10 35.05 20.86 24.80
N LYS A 11 34.06 20.78 25.71
CA LYS A 11 33.28 19.55 25.93
C LYS A 11 32.50 19.13 24.68
N ASN A 12 32.00 20.07 23.89
CA ASN A 12 31.32 19.76 22.63
C ASN A 12 32.31 19.28 21.56
N MET A 13 33.47 19.93 21.42
CA MET A 13 34.53 19.48 20.51
C MET A 13 35.04 18.08 20.84
N ASP A 14 35.17 17.71 22.12
CA ASP A 14 35.58 16.38 22.51
C ASP A 14 34.51 15.33 22.24
N LYS A 15 33.21 15.68 22.37
CA LYS A 15 32.11 14.81 22.00
C LYS A 15 32.05 14.57 20.50
N ASP A 16 32.24 15.64 19.69
CA ASP A 16 32.21 15.52 18.23
C ASP A 16 33.37 14.63 17.73
N LYS A 17 34.59 14.78 18.25
CA LYS A 17 35.70 13.90 17.94
C LYS A 17 35.46 12.44 18.36
N ALA A 18 34.86 12.23 19.51
CA ALA A 18 34.49 10.88 19.99
C ALA A 18 33.41 10.26 19.08
N LEU A 19 32.44 11.04 18.62
CA LEU A 19 31.40 10.61 17.68
C LEU A 19 32.01 10.25 16.32
N ASP A 20 32.85 11.11 15.75
CA ASP A 20 33.51 10.85 14.48
C ASP A 20 34.39 9.60 14.52
N SER A 21 35.11 9.37 15.65
CA SER A 21 35.86 8.14 15.85
C SER A 21 34.97 6.90 15.90
N ALA A 22 33.83 6.98 16.60
CA ALA A 22 32.85 5.89 16.65
C ALA A 22 32.22 5.60 15.27
N LEU A 23 31.86 6.64 14.50
CA LEU A 23 31.36 6.50 13.15
C LEU A 23 32.39 5.82 12.23
N ALA A 24 33.65 6.26 12.28
CA ALA A 24 34.73 5.65 11.51
C ALA A 24 34.97 4.18 11.89
N GLN A 25 34.83 3.84 13.17
CA GLN A 25 34.95 2.45 13.63
C GLN A 25 33.80 1.58 13.14
N ILE A 26 32.55 2.09 13.16
CA ILE A 26 31.38 1.41 12.64
C ILE A 26 31.54 1.14 11.14
N GLU A 27 31.94 2.15 10.36
CA GLU A 27 32.16 2.00 8.93
C GLU A 27 33.27 1.00 8.58
N ARG A 28 34.33 0.93 9.38
CA ARG A 28 35.39 -0.09 9.21
C ARG A 28 34.90 -1.50 9.51
N SER A 29 34.04 -1.65 10.54
CA SER A 29 33.58 -2.97 10.99
C SER A 29 32.43 -3.50 10.15
N PHE A 30 31.55 -2.65 9.65
CA PHE A 30 30.30 -3.03 9.00
C PHE A 30 30.16 -2.55 7.54
N GLY A 31 31.12 -1.78 7.05
CA GLY A 31 31.15 -1.23 5.69
C GLY A 31 30.62 0.21 5.60
N LYS A 32 31.00 0.91 4.53
CA LYS A 32 30.51 2.27 4.25
C LYS A 32 28.98 2.28 4.12
N GLY A 33 28.35 3.28 4.72
CA GLY A 33 26.89 3.44 4.69
C GLY A 33 26.16 2.61 5.76
N SER A 34 26.89 1.89 6.65
CA SER A 34 26.28 1.19 7.79
C SER A 34 25.65 2.13 8.82
N ILE A 35 26.11 3.39 8.85
CA ILE A 35 25.55 4.47 9.64
C ILE A 35 25.59 5.78 8.81
N MET A 36 24.51 6.56 8.87
CA MET A 36 24.44 7.85 8.18
C MET A 36 23.68 8.86 9.05
N LYS A 37 24.00 10.13 8.92
CA LYS A 37 23.19 11.21 9.48
C LYS A 37 22.04 11.49 8.53
N LEU A 38 20.79 11.31 8.95
CA LEU A 38 19.58 11.42 8.12
C LEU A 38 19.45 12.77 7.37
N TRP A 39 20.12 13.82 7.84
CA TRP A 39 20.03 15.19 7.30
C TRP A 39 21.26 15.65 6.49
N GLN A 40 22.30 14.84 6.34
CA GLN A 40 23.54 15.26 5.64
C GLN A 40 23.51 15.03 4.14
N ASP A 41 22.76 14.02 3.68
CA ASP A 41 22.48 13.88 2.28
C ASP A 41 21.09 14.47 2.05
N ASN A 42 20.95 15.54 1.30
CA ASN A 42 19.70 16.18 0.87
C ASN A 42 18.72 15.20 0.11
N GLN A 43 18.89 13.93 0.29
CA GLN A 43 17.99 12.87 -0.08
C GLN A 43 17.02 12.64 1.09
N VAL A 44 15.98 13.49 1.18
CA VAL A 44 14.70 12.94 1.63
C VAL A 44 14.51 11.71 0.75
N MET A 45 14.58 10.51 1.33
CA MET A 45 14.34 9.28 0.56
C MET A 45 12.92 9.41 0.04
N ASP A 46 12.76 9.84 -1.21
CA ASP A 46 11.49 9.80 -1.91
C ASP A 46 11.09 8.33 -1.98
N ILE A 47 10.07 7.98 -1.20
CA ILE A 47 9.57 6.62 -1.19
C ILE A 47 8.78 6.44 -2.48
N GLU A 48 9.34 5.68 -3.41
CA GLU A 48 8.63 5.30 -4.62
C GLU A 48 7.33 4.59 -4.27
N ALA A 49 6.27 4.93 -4.98
CA ALA A 49 4.95 4.35 -4.78
C ALA A 49 4.40 3.74 -6.07
N VAL A 50 3.61 2.69 -5.93
CA VAL A 50 2.84 2.06 -7.00
C VAL A 50 1.38 2.42 -6.81
N SER A 51 0.75 3.00 -7.84
CA SER A 51 -0.67 3.31 -7.82
C SER A 51 -1.50 2.04 -7.54
N THR A 52 -2.55 2.20 -6.77
CA THR A 52 -3.51 1.13 -6.47
C THR A 52 -4.54 0.92 -7.59
N GLY A 53 -4.56 1.80 -8.59
CA GLY A 53 -5.62 1.87 -9.60
C GLY A 53 -6.84 2.65 -9.14
N SER A 54 -6.93 3.03 -7.86
CA SER A 54 -7.94 3.90 -7.27
C SER A 54 -7.31 5.24 -6.91
N ILE A 55 -7.77 6.32 -7.53
CA ILE A 55 -7.27 7.68 -7.27
C ILE A 55 -7.52 8.06 -5.81
N GLY A 56 -8.71 7.76 -5.31
CA GLY A 56 -9.08 8.05 -3.92
C GLY A 56 -8.19 7.34 -2.92
N LEU A 57 -7.84 6.06 -3.18
CA LEU A 57 -6.95 5.31 -2.30
C LEU A 57 -5.50 5.81 -2.39
N ASP A 58 -5.02 6.17 -3.57
CA ASP A 58 -3.70 6.77 -3.77
C ASP A 58 -3.55 8.08 -2.98
N VAL A 59 -4.58 8.94 -3.00
CA VAL A 59 -4.68 10.16 -2.17
C VAL A 59 -4.70 9.82 -0.68
N ALA A 60 -5.47 8.82 -0.29
CA ALA A 60 -5.58 8.43 1.13
C ALA A 60 -4.26 7.88 1.68
N LEU A 61 -3.47 7.21 0.86
CA LEU A 61 -2.14 6.71 1.20
C LEU A 61 -1.10 7.82 1.37
N GLY A 62 -1.32 9.00 0.79
CA GLY A 62 -0.53 10.22 1.02
C GLY A 62 0.77 10.32 0.26
N ILE A 63 1.18 9.29 -0.48
CA ILE A 63 2.38 9.24 -1.33
C ILE A 63 2.05 8.83 -2.77
N GLY A 64 0.77 8.90 -3.15
CA GLY A 64 0.32 8.56 -4.50
C GLY A 64 0.17 7.07 -4.80
N GLY A 65 0.24 6.19 -3.78
CA GLY A 65 0.10 4.75 -3.93
C GLY A 65 0.65 3.95 -2.77
N LEU A 66 0.91 2.67 -3.00
CA LEU A 66 1.54 1.76 -2.04
C LEU A 66 3.06 1.89 -2.10
N PRO A 67 3.76 1.98 -0.94
CA PRO A 67 5.21 2.20 -0.90
C PRO A 67 6.00 0.98 -1.40
N LYS A 68 6.96 1.18 -2.31
CA LYS A 68 7.97 0.18 -2.67
C LYS A 68 8.92 -0.10 -1.49
N GLY A 69 9.58 -1.24 -1.52
CA GLY A 69 10.50 -1.65 -0.45
C GLY A 69 9.82 -1.90 0.90
N ARG A 70 8.51 -2.18 0.91
CA ARG A 70 7.71 -2.35 2.13
C ARG A 70 6.79 -3.56 2.06
N ILE A 71 6.38 -4.01 3.25
CA ILE A 71 5.37 -5.04 3.43
C ILE A 71 4.02 -4.35 3.60
N ILE A 72 3.04 -4.81 2.81
CA ILE A 72 1.67 -4.35 2.81
C ILE A 72 0.76 -5.51 3.24
N GLU A 73 -0.22 -5.27 4.09
CA GLU A 73 -1.29 -6.22 4.38
C GLU A 73 -2.62 -5.68 3.89
N VAL A 74 -3.30 -6.45 3.03
CA VAL A 74 -4.67 -6.19 2.57
C VAL A 74 -5.56 -7.27 3.16
N TYR A 75 -6.51 -6.89 4.00
CA TYR A 75 -7.36 -7.85 4.68
C TYR A 75 -8.83 -7.43 4.68
N GLY A 76 -9.71 -8.39 4.82
CA GLY A 76 -11.15 -8.16 4.82
C GLY A 76 -11.93 -9.47 4.71
N PRO A 77 -13.27 -9.40 4.76
CA PRO A 77 -14.15 -10.52 4.52
C PRO A 77 -13.93 -11.14 3.14
N GLU A 78 -14.49 -12.32 2.94
CA GLU A 78 -14.57 -12.95 1.63
C GLU A 78 -15.31 -12.05 0.62
N SER A 79 -14.93 -12.13 -0.66
CA SER A 79 -15.55 -11.36 -1.74
C SER A 79 -15.57 -9.83 -1.54
N SER A 80 -14.65 -9.30 -0.72
CA SER A 80 -14.54 -7.84 -0.50
C SER A 80 -13.69 -7.09 -1.53
N GLY A 81 -13.03 -7.80 -2.47
CA GLY A 81 -12.20 -7.21 -3.52
C GLY A 81 -10.69 -7.15 -3.21
N LYS A 82 -10.20 -7.96 -2.25
CA LYS A 82 -8.76 -8.01 -1.89
C LYS A 82 -7.87 -8.37 -3.07
N THR A 83 -8.16 -9.49 -3.72
CA THR A 83 -7.41 -9.98 -4.89
C THR A 83 -7.55 -9.01 -6.07
N THR A 84 -8.76 -8.43 -6.27
CA THR A 84 -8.99 -7.38 -7.30
C THR A 84 -8.06 -6.19 -7.09
N LEU A 85 -7.96 -5.66 -5.87
CA LEU A 85 -7.07 -4.56 -5.56
C LEU A 85 -5.60 -4.92 -5.81
N ALA A 86 -5.16 -6.12 -5.39
CA ALA A 86 -3.79 -6.57 -5.61
C ALA A 86 -3.46 -6.74 -7.10
N LEU A 87 -4.39 -7.26 -7.91
CA LEU A 87 -4.24 -7.37 -9.36
C LEU A 87 -4.18 -6.01 -10.05
N HIS A 88 -4.95 -5.02 -9.58
CA HIS A 88 -4.81 -3.65 -10.08
C HIS A 88 -3.43 -3.06 -9.78
N VAL A 89 -2.88 -3.29 -8.59
CA VAL A 89 -1.50 -2.86 -8.26
C VAL A 89 -0.48 -3.51 -9.20
N ILE A 90 -0.60 -4.81 -9.47
CA ILE A 90 0.22 -5.53 -10.46
C ILE A 90 0.11 -4.87 -11.84
N ALA A 91 -1.12 -4.63 -12.32
CA ALA A 91 -1.37 -4.03 -13.61
C ALA A 91 -0.75 -2.61 -13.73
N GLN A 92 -0.81 -1.81 -12.66
CA GLN A 92 -0.17 -0.49 -12.65
C GLN A 92 1.36 -0.58 -12.66
N GLU A 93 1.95 -1.50 -11.88
CA GLU A 93 3.40 -1.65 -11.87
C GLU A 93 3.95 -2.22 -13.20
N GLN A 94 3.23 -3.15 -13.83
CA GLN A 94 3.59 -3.64 -15.16
C GLN A 94 3.56 -2.53 -16.22
N LYS A 95 2.61 -1.59 -16.16
CA LYS A 95 2.59 -0.40 -17.03
C LYS A 95 3.82 0.48 -16.85
N ASN A 96 4.41 0.50 -15.67
CA ASN A 96 5.66 1.20 -15.37
C ASN A 96 6.92 0.37 -15.74
N GLY A 97 6.75 -0.81 -16.36
CA GLY A 97 7.83 -1.70 -16.74
C GLY A 97 8.37 -2.58 -15.61
N GLY A 98 7.68 -2.64 -14.46
CA GLY A 98 8.05 -3.46 -13.32
C GLY A 98 7.68 -4.93 -13.51
N ILE A 99 8.55 -5.85 -13.07
CA ILE A 99 8.29 -7.29 -13.05
C ILE A 99 7.50 -7.62 -11.79
N CYS A 100 6.41 -8.38 -11.97
CA CYS A 100 5.51 -8.75 -10.88
C CYS A 100 5.39 -10.27 -10.73
N ALA A 101 5.19 -10.72 -9.50
CA ALA A 101 4.95 -12.12 -9.19
C ALA A 101 3.68 -12.29 -8.32
N PHE A 102 2.99 -13.40 -8.55
CA PHE A 102 1.81 -13.81 -7.79
C PHE A 102 2.02 -15.21 -7.22
N VAL A 103 2.07 -15.31 -5.91
CA VAL A 103 2.16 -16.58 -5.17
C VAL A 103 0.75 -16.96 -4.74
N ASP A 104 0.14 -17.85 -5.49
CA ASP A 104 -1.25 -18.30 -5.36
C ASP A 104 -1.32 -19.55 -4.45
N ALA A 105 -1.35 -19.32 -3.15
CA ALA A 105 -1.49 -20.40 -2.17
C ALA A 105 -2.93 -20.92 -2.03
N GLU A 106 -3.92 -20.21 -2.55
CA GLU A 106 -5.32 -20.68 -2.60
C GLU A 106 -5.63 -21.47 -3.88
N HIS A 107 -4.74 -21.48 -4.89
CA HIS A 107 -4.95 -22.09 -6.21
C HIS A 107 -6.22 -21.58 -6.91
N ALA A 108 -6.54 -20.32 -6.74
CA ALA A 108 -7.83 -19.73 -7.12
C ALA A 108 -7.71 -18.56 -8.10
N LEU A 109 -6.51 -18.23 -8.59
CA LEU A 109 -6.32 -17.14 -9.55
C LEU A 109 -6.98 -17.46 -10.88
N ASP A 110 -7.92 -16.63 -11.32
CA ASP A 110 -8.50 -16.68 -12.68
C ASP A 110 -7.68 -15.78 -13.63
N PRO A 111 -6.94 -16.37 -14.60
CA PRO A 111 -6.19 -15.62 -15.59
C PRO A 111 -7.07 -14.71 -16.45
N SER A 112 -8.29 -15.16 -16.79
CA SER A 112 -9.22 -14.37 -17.59
C SER A 112 -9.64 -13.09 -16.87
N TYR A 113 -9.87 -13.19 -15.56
CA TYR A 113 -10.19 -12.04 -14.72
C TYR A 113 -8.98 -11.10 -14.58
N ALA A 114 -7.79 -11.64 -14.31
CA ALA A 114 -6.57 -10.85 -14.22
C ALA A 114 -6.31 -10.05 -15.51
N LYS A 115 -6.49 -10.67 -16.68
CA LYS A 115 -6.36 -10.01 -17.99
C LYS A 115 -7.36 -8.86 -18.16
N LYS A 116 -8.62 -9.04 -17.73
CA LYS A 116 -9.64 -7.98 -17.77
C LYS A 116 -9.30 -6.78 -16.89
N LEU A 117 -8.58 -6.99 -15.79
CA LEU A 117 -8.07 -5.94 -14.92
C LEU A 117 -6.83 -5.22 -15.47
N GLY A 118 -6.34 -5.64 -16.64
CA GLY A 118 -5.20 -5.04 -17.32
C GLY A 118 -3.85 -5.65 -16.96
N VAL A 119 -3.84 -6.82 -16.31
CA VAL A 119 -2.60 -7.57 -16.05
C VAL A 119 -2.09 -8.19 -17.35
N ASN A 120 -0.83 -7.96 -17.68
CA ASN A 120 -0.14 -8.68 -18.73
C ASN A 120 0.27 -10.07 -18.20
N LEU A 121 -0.40 -11.10 -18.70
CA LEU A 121 -0.19 -12.49 -18.25
C LEU A 121 1.15 -13.06 -18.73
N ASP A 122 1.67 -12.60 -19.86
CA ASP A 122 2.93 -13.08 -20.43
C ASP A 122 4.13 -12.66 -19.57
N ASP A 123 4.01 -11.55 -18.84
CA ASP A 123 5.05 -11.00 -17.96
C ASP A 123 4.78 -11.26 -16.48
N LEU A 124 3.67 -11.95 -16.13
CA LEU A 124 3.36 -12.26 -14.75
C LEU A 124 3.98 -13.59 -14.32
N LEU A 125 4.84 -13.56 -13.31
CA LEU A 125 5.36 -14.78 -12.69
C LEU A 125 4.31 -15.36 -11.74
N ILE A 126 3.94 -16.62 -11.93
CA ILE A 126 2.96 -17.31 -11.07
C ILE A 126 3.63 -18.51 -10.41
N SER A 127 3.37 -18.67 -9.11
CA SER A 127 3.76 -19.85 -8.34
C SER A 127 2.57 -20.35 -7.52
N GLN A 128 2.37 -21.67 -7.49
CA GLN A 128 1.30 -22.33 -6.74
C GLN A 128 1.92 -23.38 -5.78
N PRO A 129 2.42 -22.91 -4.63
CA PRO A 129 3.10 -23.76 -3.67
C PRO A 129 2.11 -24.58 -2.84
N ASP A 130 2.49 -25.83 -2.50
CA ASP A 130 1.68 -26.72 -1.66
C ASP A 130 1.80 -26.41 -0.16
N ALA A 131 2.93 -25.84 0.28
CA ALA A 131 3.21 -25.56 1.69
C ALA A 131 3.56 -24.10 1.93
N GLY A 132 3.24 -23.60 3.14
CA GLY A 132 3.53 -22.23 3.56
C GLY A 132 5.03 -21.90 3.55
N GLU A 133 5.88 -22.84 3.96
CA GLU A 133 7.34 -22.69 3.88
C GLU A 133 7.80 -22.48 2.45
N GLN A 134 7.29 -23.27 1.50
CA GLN A 134 7.64 -23.15 0.09
C GLN A 134 7.19 -21.80 -0.49
N ALA A 135 5.98 -21.35 -0.18
CA ALA A 135 5.46 -20.06 -0.61
C ALA A 135 6.37 -18.90 -0.15
N LEU A 136 6.79 -18.94 1.11
CA LEU A 136 7.62 -17.89 1.73
C LEU A 136 9.08 -17.95 1.26
N GLU A 137 9.64 -19.14 0.98
CA GLU A 137 10.97 -19.31 0.40
C GLU A 137 11.03 -18.82 -1.06
N ILE A 138 10.00 -19.11 -1.86
CA ILE A 138 9.85 -18.57 -3.22
C ILE A 138 9.77 -17.04 -3.16
N THR A 139 8.93 -16.50 -2.29
CA THR A 139 8.82 -15.05 -2.06
C THR A 139 10.18 -14.44 -1.67
N GLU A 140 10.91 -15.05 -0.74
CA GLU A 140 12.24 -14.58 -0.34
C GLU A 140 13.22 -14.58 -1.50
N THR A 141 13.22 -15.63 -2.31
CA THR A 141 14.12 -15.77 -3.46
C THR A 141 13.84 -14.71 -4.52
N LEU A 142 12.55 -14.48 -4.84
CA LEU A 142 12.14 -13.44 -5.78
C LEU A 142 12.54 -12.03 -5.29
N VAL A 143 12.27 -11.73 -4.02
CA VAL A 143 12.66 -10.45 -3.42
C VAL A 143 14.18 -10.27 -3.44
N ARG A 144 14.96 -11.28 -3.08
CA ARG A 144 16.43 -11.22 -3.04
C ARG A 144 17.07 -11.06 -4.41
N SER A 145 16.41 -11.47 -5.47
CA SER A 145 16.91 -11.30 -6.84
C SER A 145 17.09 -9.81 -7.21
N GLY A 146 16.32 -8.91 -6.58
CA GLY A 146 16.30 -7.49 -6.90
C GLY A 146 15.67 -7.17 -8.27
N ALA A 147 15.17 -8.17 -8.98
CA ALA A 147 14.55 -8.00 -10.30
C ALA A 147 13.03 -7.80 -10.23
N VAL A 148 12.39 -8.22 -9.14
CA VAL A 148 10.93 -8.18 -8.98
C VAL A 148 10.52 -6.94 -8.18
N SER A 149 9.62 -6.16 -8.74
CA SER A 149 9.10 -4.92 -8.12
C SER A 149 7.97 -5.19 -7.12
N VAL A 150 7.08 -6.13 -7.46
CA VAL A 150 5.89 -6.48 -6.65
C VAL A 150 5.74 -7.98 -6.54
N VAL A 151 5.57 -8.49 -5.33
CA VAL A 151 5.16 -9.86 -5.05
C VAL A 151 3.85 -9.84 -4.28
N VAL A 152 2.83 -10.52 -4.78
CA VAL A 152 1.56 -10.75 -4.07
C VAL A 152 1.54 -12.17 -3.53
N VAL A 153 1.14 -12.35 -2.28
CA VAL A 153 0.91 -13.66 -1.65
C VAL A 153 -0.57 -13.76 -1.29
N ASP A 154 -1.29 -14.61 -1.97
CA ASP A 154 -2.73 -14.84 -1.80
C ASP A 154 -3.01 -16.30 -1.41
N SER A 155 -3.40 -16.59 -0.18
CA SER A 155 -3.51 -15.71 0.97
C SER A 155 -2.73 -16.29 2.17
N VAL A 156 -2.46 -15.42 3.18
CA VAL A 156 -1.83 -15.87 4.43
C VAL A 156 -2.61 -17.00 5.09
N ALA A 157 -3.95 -17.01 4.95
CA ALA A 157 -4.80 -18.05 5.52
C ALA A 157 -4.52 -19.45 4.93
N ALA A 158 -4.06 -19.52 3.68
CA ALA A 158 -3.73 -20.75 2.96
C ALA A 158 -2.27 -21.21 3.15
N LEU A 159 -1.44 -20.42 3.83
CA LEU A 159 -0.05 -20.81 4.12
C LEU A 159 -0.02 -21.88 5.24
N THR A 160 -0.31 -23.11 4.85
CA THR A 160 -0.31 -24.26 5.75
C THR A 160 1.12 -24.72 6.01
N PRO A 161 1.59 -24.82 7.26
CA PRO A 161 2.91 -25.37 7.60
C PRO A 161 3.03 -26.83 7.18
N ARG A 162 4.23 -27.26 6.75
CA ARG A 162 4.49 -28.67 6.40
C ARG A 162 4.13 -29.64 7.53
N SER A 163 4.43 -29.27 8.77
CA SER A 163 4.06 -30.10 9.93
C SER A 163 2.56 -30.34 10.06
N GLU A 164 1.73 -29.44 9.55
CA GLU A 164 0.28 -29.59 9.52
C GLU A 164 -0.18 -30.46 8.35
N LEU A 165 0.51 -30.37 7.20
CA LEU A 165 0.23 -31.18 6.02
C LEU A 165 0.65 -32.66 6.19
N GLU A 166 1.73 -32.90 6.93
CA GLU A 166 2.29 -34.24 7.18
C GLU A 166 1.66 -34.91 8.42
N GLY A 167 0.92 -34.15 9.26
CA GLY A 167 0.22 -34.66 10.43
C GLY A 167 -1.10 -35.36 10.08
N ASP A 168 -1.61 -36.14 11.03
CA ASP A 168 -2.92 -36.78 10.90
C ASP A 168 -4.06 -35.78 11.02
N MET A 169 -5.19 -36.06 10.37
CA MET A 169 -6.40 -35.26 10.49
C MET A 169 -6.88 -35.18 11.92
N GLY A 170 -6.90 -33.97 12.48
CA GLY A 170 -7.29 -33.71 13.87
C GLY A 170 -6.12 -33.39 14.80
N ASP A 171 -4.88 -33.49 14.33
CA ASP A 171 -3.72 -33.09 15.12
C ASP A 171 -3.70 -31.57 15.35
N ALA A 172 -3.54 -31.18 16.60
CA ALA A 172 -3.54 -29.77 16.99
C ALA A 172 -2.15 -29.12 16.77
N GLN A 173 -1.97 -28.43 15.65
CA GLN A 173 -0.75 -27.67 15.33
C GLN A 173 -0.84 -26.21 15.84
N VAL A 174 -1.07 -26.05 17.15
CA VAL A 174 -1.31 -24.72 17.75
C VAL A 174 -0.14 -23.77 17.49
N GLY A 175 -0.44 -22.68 16.77
CA GLY A 175 0.50 -21.57 16.54
C GLY A 175 1.60 -21.87 15.53
N ALA A 176 1.58 -22.98 14.80
CA ALA A 176 2.59 -23.31 13.78
C ALA A 176 2.65 -22.24 12.68
N GLN A 177 1.50 -21.86 12.11
CA GLN A 177 1.41 -20.78 11.13
C GLN A 177 1.91 -19.44 11.66
N ALA A 178 1.59 -19.09 12.91
CA ALA A 178 2.06 -17.83 13.51
C ALA A 178 3.59 -17.81 13.72
N ARG A 179 4.21 -18.96 14.04
CA ARG A 179 5.67 -19.12 14.13
C ARG A 179 6.31 -19.00 12.76
N LEU A 180 5.75 -19.66 11.74
CA LEU A 180 6.20 -19.57 10.35
C LEU A 180 6.17 -18.13 9.86
N MET A 181 5.06 -17.41 10.02
CA MET A 181 4.94 -16.00 9.65
C MET A 181 5.93 -15.11 10.41
N SER A 182 6.14 -15.35 11.70
CA SER A 182 7.11 -14.59 12.49
C SER A 182 8.55 -14.78 11.99
N GLN A 183 8.92 -15.99 11.59
CA GLN A 183 10.22 -16.29 11.01
C GLN A 183 10.37 -15.63 9.63
N ALA A 184 9.36 -15.74 8.77
CA ALA A 184 9.33 -15.14 7.44
C ALA A 184 9.49 -13.62 7.51
N MET A 185 8.73 -12.94 8.37
CA MET A 185 8.82 -11.48 8.50
C MET A 185 10.22 -11.01 8.90
N ARG A 186 10.90 -11.71 9.81
CA ARG A 186 12.28 -11.39 10.19
C ARG A 186 13.27 -11.53 9.03
N LYS A 187 13.10 -12.56 8.19
CA LYS A 187 13.96 -12.79 7.01
C LYS A 187 13.67 -11.78 5.89
N LEU A 188 12.39 -11.61 5.55
CA LEU A 188 11.96 -10.82 4.40
C LEU A 188 12.20 -9.32 4.56
N THR A 189 11.99 -8.75 5.77
CA THR A 189 11.99 -7.29 5.96
C THR A 189 13.27 -6.62 5.48
N GLY A 190 14.44 -7.20 5.81
CA GLY A 190 15.72 -6.62 5.38
C GLY A 190 15.97 -6.76 3.87
N SER A 191 15.54 -7.85 3.28
CA SER A 191 15.67 -8.10 1.83
C SER A 191 14.73 -7.21 1.03
N ILE A 192 13.48 -7.06 1.45
CA ILE A 192 12.45 -6.19 0.87
C ILE A 192 12.93 -4.73 0.80
N SER A 193 13.48 -4.22 1.91
CA SER A 193 13.98 -2.84 1.95
C SER A 193 15.17 -2.62 1.01
N ARG A 194 16.09 -3.59 0.92
CA ARG A 194 17.29 -3.48 0.06
C ARG A 194 16.99 -3.62 -1.43
N SER A 195 16.04 -4.49 -1.80
CA SER A 195 15.66 -4.74 -3.20
C SER A 195 14.65 -3.74 -3.73
N ASN A 196 14.12 -2.84 -2.91
CA ASN A 196 13.01 -1.95 -3.22
C ASN A 196 11.75 -2.69 -3.74
N CYS A 197 11.63 -3.99 -3.44
CA CYS A 197 10.48 -4.82 -3.80
C CYS A 197 9.33 -4.58 -2.82
N MET A 198 8.12 -4.44 -3.31
CA MET A 198 6.90 -4.42 -2.48
C MET A 198 6.34 -5.82 -2.33
N VAL A 199 6.00 -6.23 -1.10
CA VAL A 199 5.32 -7.51 -0.87
C VAL A 199 3.95 -7.26 -0.27
N ILE A 200 2.91 -7.70 -0.99
CA ILE A 200 1.51 -7.59 -0.58
C ILE A 200 1.06 -8.95 -0.05
N PHE A 201 0.69 -9.01 1.22
CA PHE A 201 0.05 -10.17 1.82
C PHE A 201 -1.47 -9.94 1.86
N ILE A 202 -2.20 -10.79 1.17
CA ILE A 202 -3.66 -10.85 1.28
C ILE A 202 -4.01 -11.72 2.49
N ASN A 203 -4.95 -11.25 3.33
CA ASN A 203 -5.29 -11.93 4.56
C ASN A 203 -6.80 -12.00 4.77
N GLN A 204 -7.23 -12.97 5.54
CA GLN A 204 -8.63 -13.19 5.89
C GLN A 204 -8.88 -12.77 7.34
N ILE A 205 -10.12 -12.36 7.62
CA ILE A 205 -10.58 -12.07 8.97
C ILE A 205 -11.03 -13.37 9.66
N ARG A 206 -10.68 -13.49 10.92
CA ARG A 206 -11.18 -14.52 11.84
C ARG A 206 -11.76 -13.86 13.08
N MET A 207 -12.70 -14.51 13.72
CA MET A 207 -13.31 -14.04 14.95
C MET A 207 -12.67 -14.72 16.16
N LYS A 208 -12.20 -13.92 17.11
CA LYS A 208 -11.72 -14.44 18.41
C LYS A 208 -12.91 -14.79 19.28
N ILE A 209 -12.91 -16.01 19.82
CA ILE A 209 -13.92 -16.47 20.76
C ILE A 209 -13.65 -15.83 22.13
N GLY A 210 -14.70 -15.44 22.85
CA GLY A 210 -14.62 -14.94 24.23
C GLY A 210 -14.18 -13.48 24.40
N VAL A 211 -14.14 -12.69 23.33
CA VAL A 211 -13.88 -11.24 23.44
C VAL A 211 -15.15 -10.51 23.85
N MET A 212 -15.23 -10.06 25.11
CA MET A 212 -16.38 -9.32 25.65
C MET A 212 -16.30 -7.81 25.35
N PHE A 213 -15.10 -7.25 25.19
CA PHE A 213 -14.87 -5.83 24.94
C PHE A 213 -13.89 -5.62 23.78
N GLY A 214 -14.12 -4.59 22.94
CA GLY A 214 -13.34 -4.30 21.76
C GLY A 214 -13.75 -5.11 20.52
N SER A 215 -12.96 -5.06 19.45
CA SER A 215 -13.24 -5.80 18.23
C SER A 215 -12.78 -7.27 18.36
N PRO A 216 -13.66 -8.24 18.14
CA PRO A 216 -13.28 -9.65 18.11
C PRO A 216 -12.52 -10.03 16.85
N GLU A 217 -12.50 -9.16 15.83
CA GLU A 217 -11.87 -9.45 14.55
C GLU A 217 -10.34 -9.49 14.65
N THR A 218 -9.76 -10.50 14.04
CA THR A 218 -8.30 -10.65 13.90
C THR A 218 -7.97 -11.23 12.54
N THR A 219 -6.73 -11.04 12.08
CA THR A 219 -6.23 -11.66 10.84
C THR A 219 -5.49 -12.96 11.17
N THR A 220 -5.39 -13.88 10.18
CA THR A 220 -4.64 -15.14 10.31
C THR A 220 -3.12 -14.91 10.37
N GLY A 221 -2.34 -15.93 10.70
CA GLY A 221 -0.87 -15.85 10.75
C GLY A 221 -0.31 -15.13 11.98
N GLY A 222 -1.10 -14.92 13.03
CA GLY A 222 -0.68 -14.30 14.29
C GLY A 222 -0.48 -12.77 14.19
N ASN A 223 0.44 -12.23 15.02
CA ASN A 223 0.62 -10.79 15.12
C ASN A 223 1.82 -10.24 14.30
N ALA A 224 2.70 -11.11 13.78
CA ALA A 224 3.93 -10.67 13.14
C ALA A 224 3.65 -9.71 11.97
N LEU A 225 2.75 -10.08 11.06
CA LEU A 225 2.40 -9.27 9.91
C LEU A 225 1.84 -7.89 10.31
N LYS A 226 1.05 -7.82 11.39
CA LYS A 226 0.52 -6.55 11.91
C LYS A 226 1.62 -5.57 12.33
N PHE A 227 2.73 -6.09 12.88
CA PHE A 227 3.87 -5.26 13.30
C PHE A 227 4.79 -4.90 12.14
N TYR A 228 5.11 -5.87 11.28
CA TYR A 228 6.08 -5.70 10.19
C TYR A 228 5.51 -4.91 9.01
N SER A 229 4.22 -5.00 8.71
CA SER A 229 3.61 -4.22 7.62
C SER A 229 3.78 -2.71 7.84
N SER A 230 4.09 -1.99 6.77
CA SER A 230 4.14 -0.52 6.75
C SER A 230 2.77 0.09 6.47
N VAL A 231 1.96 -0.58 5.66
CA VAL A 231 0.58 -0.21 5.35
C VAL A 231 -0.32 -1.40 5.62
N ARG A 232 -1.50 -1.13 6.21
CA ARG A 232 -2.56 -2.12 6.39
C ARG A 232 -3.88 -1.55 5.91
N LEU A 233 -4.53 -2.27 5.00
CA LEU A 233 -5.79 -1.90 4.38
C LEU A 233 -6.88 -2.87 4.81
N ASP A 234 -7.94 -2.35 5.44
CA ASP A 234 -9.18 -3.07 5.71
C ASP A 234 -10.15 -2.79 4.57
N ILE A 235 -10.45 -3.81 3.75
CA ILE A 235 -11.33 -3.69 2.60
C ILE A 235 -12.66 -4.40 2.86
N ARG A 236 -13.77 -3.69 2.63
CA ARG A 236 -15.11 -4.20 2.91
C ARG A 236 -16.11 -3.82 1.83
N ARG A 237 -16.91 -4.79 1.43
CA ARG A 237 -18.11 -4.53 0.65
C ARG A 237 -19.14 -3.81 1.53
N ILE A 238 -19.67 -2.69 1.03
CA ILE A 238 -20.68 -1.88 1.75
C ILE A 238 -22.05 -1.89 1.05
N GLY A 239 -22.10 -2.26 -0.23
CA GLY A 239 -23.35 -2.34 -0.99
C GLY A 239 -23.19 -3.12 -2.26
N ALA A 240 -24.32 -3.49 -2.87
CA ALA A 240 -24.37 -4.04 -4.22
C ALA A 240 -24.75 -2.94 -5.21
N LEU A 241 -24.05 -2.89 -6.34
CA LEU A 241 -24.41 -2.05 -7.47
C LEU A 241 -25.34 -2.83 -8.38
N LYS A 242 -26.47 -2.25 -8.69
CA LYS A 242 -27.49 -2.86 -9.54
C LYS A 242 -27.67 -2.04 -10.81
N ASP A 243 -27.75 -2.74 -11.92
CA ASP A 243 -28.30 -2.20 -13.16
C ASP A 243 -29.62 -2.91 -13.41
N ARG A 244 -30.74 -2.16 -13.25
CA ARG A 244 -32.10 -2.70 -13.19
C ARG A 244 -32.22 -3.79 -12.12
N ASP A 245 -32.40 -5.05 -12.49
CA ASP A 245 -32.57 -6.20 -11.57
C ASP A 245 -31.26 -7.01 -11.38
N GLU A 246 -30.20 -6.72 -12.14
CA GLU A 246 -28.95 -7.47 -12.09
C GLU A 246 -27.92 -6.78 -11.19
N ILE A 247 -27.17 -7.57 -10.43
CA ILE A 247 -26.04 -7.06 -9.64
C ILE A 247 -24.81 -7.04 -10.54
N VAL A 248 -24.35 -5.83 -10.88
CA VAL A 248 -23.22 -5.59 -11.79
C VAL A 248 -21.91 -5.28 -11.08
N GLY A 249 -21.94 -5.09 -9.77
CA GLY A 249 -20.75 -4.77 -9.00
C GLY A 249 -21.03 -4.57 -7.52
N ASN A 250 -20.01 -4.11 -6.82
CA ASN A 250 -20.05 -3.83 -5.38
C ASN A 250 -19.50 -2.43 -5.11
N SER A 251 -20.17 -1.68 -4.24
CA SER A 251 -19.56 -0.53 -3.60
C SER A 251 -18.66 -1.04 -2.46
N THR A 252 -17.43 -0.60 -2.44
CA THR A 252 -16.37 -1.11 -1.57
C THR A 252 -15.75 0.05 -0.80
N ARG A 253 -15.52 -0.19 0.50
CA ARG A 253 -14.83 0.73 1.40
C ARG A 253 -13.47 0.19 1.76
N VAL A 254 -12.44 1.03 1.64
CA VAL A 254 -11.09 0.73 2.10
C VAL A 254 -10.70 1.70 3.20
N LYS A 255 -10.31 1.17 4.35
CA LYS A 255 -9.78 1.94 5.48
C LYS A 255 -8.28 1.69 5.61
N VAL A 256 -7.51 2.77 5.61
CA VAL A 256 -6.07 2.74 5.88
C VAL A 256 -5.86 2.64 7.39
N VAL A 257 -5.77 1.41 7.93
CA VAL A 257 -5.72 1.17 9.39
C VAL A 257 -4.34 1.47 9.96
N LYS A 258 -3.30 1.26 9.15
CA LYS A 258 -1.91 1.55 9.50
C LYS A 258 -1.20 2.13 8.28
N ASN A 259 -0.41 3.17 8.51
CA ASN A 259 0.44 3.77 7.50
C ASN A 259 1.68 4.34 8.19
N LYS A 260 2.88 3.91 7.76
CA LYS A 260 4.15 4.41 8.27
C LYS A 260 4.77 5.51 7.39
N VAL A 261 4.15 5.80 6.23
CA VAL A 261 4.67 6.77 5.26
C VAL A 261 3.83 8.04 5.18
N ALA A 262 2.62 8.03 5.75
CA ALA A 262 1.71 9.18 5.85
C ALA A 262 0.72 8.99 7.02
N PRO A 263 -0.08 10.01 7.40
CA PRO A 263 -1.08 9.87 8.45
C PRO A 263 -2.11 8.77 8.14
N PRO A 264 -2.33 7.80 9.05
CA PRO A 264 -3.29 6.71 8.87
C PRO A 264 -4.74 7.14 9.10
N PHE A 265 -5.66 6.16 9.09
CA PHE A 265 -7.09 6.24 9.41
C PHE A 265 -7.95 6.95 8.37
N LYS A 266 -7.41 7.28 7.21
CA LYS A 266 -8.21 7.73 6.08
C LYS A 266 -9.05 6.59 5.55
N GLN A 267 -10.21 6.92 4.98
CA GLN A 267 -11.17 5.98 4.43
C GLN A 267 -11.62 6.48 3.07
N VAL A 268 -11.73 5.56 2.13
CA VAL A 268 -12.20 5.82 0.77
C VAL A 268 -13.25 4.80 0.37
N GLU A 269 -14.12 5.20 -0.52
CA GLU A 269 -15.15 4.34 -1.11
C GLU A 269 -15.06 4.44 -2.63
N PHE A 270 -15.14 3.30 -3.28
CA PHE A 270 -15.18 3.19 -4.73
C PHE A 270 -15.96 1.96 -5.16
N ASP A 271 -16.34 1.94 -6.42
CA ASP A 271 -17.08 0.84 -7.01
C ASP A 271 -16.14 -0.17 -7.64
N ILE A 272 -16.38 -1.46 -7.40
CA ILE A 272 -15.76 -2.58 -8.11
C ILE A 272 -16.83 -3.20 -9.01
N MET A 273 -16.64 -3.07 -10.33
CA MET A 273 -17.52 -3.64 -11.34
C MET A 273 -17.10 -5.07 -11.65
N TYR A 274 -18.06 -5.97 -11.81
CA TYR A 274 -17.76 -7.36 -12.15
C TYR A 274 -17.19 -7.45 -13.57
N GLY A 275 -16.03 -8.07 -13.69
CA GLY A 275 -15.32 -8.22 -14.96
C GLY A 275 -14.53 -6.99 -15.44
N GLU A 276 -14.66 -5.83 -14.77
CA GLU A 276 -13.90 -4.60 -15.11
C GLU A 276 -12.99 -4.14 -13.97
N GLY A 277 -13.28 -4.53 -12.71
CA GLY A 277 -12.54 -4.11 -11.53
C GLY A 277 -12.93 -2.73 -11.01
N ILE A 278 -11.97 -1.97 -10.49
CA ILE A 278 -12.19 -0.65 -9.91
C ILE A 278 -12.69 0.33 -10.98
N SER A 279 -13.84 0.97 -10.73
CA SER A 279 -14.47 1.93 -11.65
C SER A 279 -13.74 3.26 -11.63
N LYS A 280 -12.70 3.41 -12.45
CA LYS A 280 -11.92 4.66 -12.57
C LYS A 280 -12.80 5.86 -12.91
N THR A 281 -13.70 5.72 -13.89
CA THR A 281 -14.60 6.82 -14.29
C THR A 281 -15.58 7.21 -13.18
N GLY A 282 -16.02 6.24 -12.38
CA GLY A 282 -16.86 6.51 -11.21
C GLY A 282 -16.13 7.36 -10.17
N GLU A 283 -14.89 7.01 -9.83
CA GLU A 283 -14.07 7.79 -8.90
C GLU A 283 -13.76 9.20 -9.43
N ILE A 284 -13.46 9.33 -10.73
CA ILE A 284 -13.19 10.64 -11.36
C ILE A 284 -14.41 11.57 -11.23
N ILE A 285 -15.64 11.05 -11.41
CA ILE A 285 -16.85 11.85 -11.23
C ILE A 285 -17.01 12.24 -9.76
N ASP A 286 -16.90 11.28 -8.84
CA ASP A 286 -17.14 11.53 -7.41
C ASP A 286 -16.11 12.48 -6.82
N LEU A 287 -14.82 12.30 -7.14
CA LEU A 287 -13.74 13.17 -6.72
C LEU A 287 -13.78 14.52 -7.45
N GLY A 288 -14.08 14.53 -8.74
CA GLY A 288 -14.22 15.75 -9.53
C GLY A 288 -15.33 16.67 -9.00
N VAL A 289 -16.45 16.10 -8.60
CA VAL A 289 -17.51 16.87 -7.93
C VAL A 289 -17.08 17.37 -6.56
N LYS A 290 -16.40 16.54 -5.79
CA LYS A 290 -15.91 16.91 -4.45
C LYS A 290 -14.91 18.07 -4.50
N GLU A 291 -14.04 18.08 -5.51
CA GLU A 291 -13.02 19.12 -5.71
C GLU A 291 -13.53 20.34 -6.53
N GLY A 292 -14.81 20.32 -6.95
CA GLY A 292 -15.39 21.41 -7.76
C GLY A 292 -14.83 21.49 -9.19
N ILE A 293 -14.18 20.44 -9.67
CA ILE A 293 -13.68 20.31 -11.06
C ILE A 293 -14.83 19.93 -11.99
N ILE A 294 -15.73 19.07 -11.51
CA ILE A 294 -16.99 18.73 -12.17
C ILE A 294 -18.11 19.41 -11.41
N GLU A 295 -18.93 20.16 -12.13
CA GLU A 295 -20.11 20.81 -11.57
C GLU A 295 -21.29 19.84 -11.56
N LYS A 296 -22.03 19.81 -10.43
CA LYS A 296 -23.26 19.03 -10.30
C LYS A 296 -24.42 19.97 -10.02
N SER A 297 -25.34 20.08 -10.98
CA SER A 297 -26.57 20.85 -10.84
C SER A 297 -27.79 19.92 -10.96
N GLY A 298 -28.39 19.59 -9.82
CA GLY A 298 -29.47 18.60 -9.75
C GLY A 298 -28.98 17.21 -10.22
N ALA A 299 -29.57 16.70 -11.29
CA ALA A 299 -29.18 15.44 -11.90
C ALA A 299 -28.07 15.58 -12.98
N TRP A 300 -27.71 16.80 -13.35
CA TRP A 300 -26.76 17.06 -14.44
C TRP A 300 -25.33 17.21 -13.90
N PHE A 301 -24.40 16.62 -14.65
CA PHE A 301 -22.96 16.78 -14.46
C PHE A 301 -22.40 17.56 -15.64
N SER A 302 -21.52 18.54 -15.37
CA SER A 302 -20.89 19.40 -16.37
C SER A 302 -19.40 19.55 -16.07
N TYR A 303 -18.59 19.68 -17.12
CA TYR A 303 -17.17 19.97 -17.04
C TYR A 303 -16.88 21.19 -17.95
N GLY A 304 -16.51 22.32 -17.34
CA GLY A 304 -16.49 23.60 -18.03
C GLY A 304 -17.88 23.95 -18.58
N ASP A 305 -17.95 24.30 -19.85
CA ASP A 305 -19.20 24.63 -20.52
C ASP A 305 -19.95 23.41 -21.08
N GLU A 306 -19.37 22.21 -20.96
CA GLU A 306 -19.91 20.99 -21.57
C GLU A 306 -20.68 20.13 -20.57
N ARG A 307 -21.90 19.68 -20.97
CA ARG A 307 -22.68 18.72 -20.19
C ARG A 307 -22.20 17.31 -20.46
N ILE A 308 -21.66 16.63 -19.42
CA ILE A 308 -21.10 15.28 -19.54
C ILE A 308 -22.13 14.17 -19.25
N GLY A 309 -23.32 14.49 -18.71
CA GLY A 309 -24.38 13.51 -18.55
C GLY A 309 -25.46 13.90 -17.56
N GLN A 310 -26.65 13.31 -17.75
CA GLN A 310 -27.72 13.34 -16.77
C GLN A 310 -27.68 12.04 -15.96
N GLY A 311 -27.38 12.15 -14.67
CA GLY A 311 -27.12 11.01 -13.78
C GLY A 311 -25.68 10.49 -13.86
N ARG A 312 -25.26 9.82 -12.77
CA ARG A 312 -23.89 9.34 -12.59
C ARG A 312 -23.49 8.31 -13.67
N GLU A 313 -24.40 7.41 -14.05
CA GLU A 313 -24.09 6.35 -15.02
C GLU A 313 -23.89 6.91 -16.44
N ASN A 314 -24.71 7.88 -16.87
CA ASN A 314 -24.51 8.54 -18.16
C ASN A 314 -23.20 9.34 -18.20
N ALA A 315 -22.84 10.01 -17.10
CA ALA A 315 -21.54 10.69 -16.98
C ALA A 315 -20.36 9.71 -17.04
N LYS A 316 -20.49 8.52 -16.43
CA LYS A 316 -19.47 7.45 -16.54
C LYS A 316 -19.32 6.96 -17.98
N MET A 317 -20.41 6.74 -18.69
CA MET A 317 -20.38 6.33 -20.10
C MET A 317 -19.72 7.41 -20.96
N TYR A 318 -20.10 8.67 -20.78
CA TYR A 318 -19.47 9.78 -21.49
C TYR A 318 -17.95 9.83 -21.29
N LEU A 319 -17.47 9.66 -20.03
CA LEU A 319 -16.03 9.64 -19.75
C LEU A 319 -15.32 8.40 -20.31
N LYS A 320 -16.01 7.25 -20.44
CA LYS A 320 -15.46 6.07 -21.11
C LYS A 320 -15.27 6.30 -22.61
N GLU A 321 -16.18 7.04 -23.27
CA GLU A 321 -16.13 7.36 -24.68
C GLU A 321 -15.16 8.52 -25.00
N ASN A 322 -14.90 9.40 -24.01
CA ASN A 322 -14.08 10.59 -24.15
C ASN A 322 -12.85 10.52 -23.24
N GLU A 323 -11.90 9.63 -23.58
CA GLU A 323 -10.70 9.39 -22.77
C GLU A 323 -9.85 10.64 -22.54
N ASN A 324 -9.79 11.57 -23.51
CA ASN A 324 -9.01 12.80 -23.37
C ASN A 324 -9.55 13.67 -22.23
N ILE A 325 -10.88 13.83 -22.17
CA ILE A 325 -11.54 14.60 -21.09
C ILE A 325 -11.38 13.87 -19.75
N CYS A 326 -11.51 12.55 -19.74
CA CYS A 326 -11.30 11.72 -18.57
C CYS A 326 -9.89 11.92 -17.98
N ASN A 327 -8.87 11.88 -18.83
CA ASN A 327 -7.47 12.06 -18.42
C ASN A 327 -7.18 13.50 -17.94
N GLU A 328 -7.76 14.50 -18.61
CA GLU A 328 -7.64 15.91 -18.20
C GLU A 328 -8.24 16.15 -16.80
N ILE A 329 -9.42 15.60 -16.54
CA ILE A 329 -10.06 15.70 -15.22
C ILE A 329 -9.23 14.96 -14.17
N GLU A 330 -8.73 13.76 -14.49
CA GLU A 330 -7.86 13.00 -13.60
C GLU A 330 -6.61 13.79 -13.23
N GLU A 331 -5.93 14.40 -14.20
CA GLU A 331 -4.75 15.23 -13.90
C GLU A 331 -5.08 16.41 -12.99
N LYS A 332 -6.21 17.08 -13.20
CA LYS A 332 -6.67 18.18 -12.33
C LYS A 332 -6.95 17.68 -10.91
N ILE A 333 -7.59 16.51 -10.77
CA ILE A 333 -7.82 15.88 -9.47
C ILE A 333 -6.48 15.54 -8.80
N ARG A 334 -5.54 14.91 -9.52
CA ARG A 334 -4.22 14.58 -8.96
C ARG A 334 -3.44 15.81 -8.52
N LYS A 335 -3.52 16.91 -9.28
CA LYS A 335 -2.91 18.19 -8.93
C LYS A 335 -3.56 18.83 -7.70
N SER A 336 -4.88 18.79 -7.56
CA SER A 336 -5.56 19.36 -6.38
C SER A 336 -5.14 18.67 -5.07
N TYR A 337 -4.81 17.38 -5.13
CA TYR A 337 -4.31 16.62 -4.00
C TYR A 337 -2.78 16.63 -3.87
N SER A 338 -2.06 17.40 -4.71
CA SER A 338 -0.57 17.45 -4.74
C SER A 338 0.09 16.08 -4.86
N ILE A 339 -0.56 15.10 -5.50
CA ILE A 339 -0.01 13.75 -5.63
C ILE A 339 1.28 13.75 -6.48
N ASN A 340 1.40 14.72 -7.40
CA ASN A 340 2.59 14.88 -8.24
C ASN A 340 3.66 15.79 -7.61
N ASP A 341 3.31 16.57 -6.55
CA ASP A 341 4.21 17.53 -5.89
C ASP A 341 4.78 16.99 -4.57
N LEU A 342 4.46 15.74 -4.19
CA LEU A 342 4.98 15.13 -2.96
C LEU A 342 6.50 14.88 -3.01
N SER A 343 7.14 15.03 -4.17
CA SER A 343 8.61 15.15 -4.31
C SER A 343 9.16 16.48 -3.82
N LEU A 344 8.31 17.49 -3.54
CA LEU A 344 8.69 18.85 -3.14
C LEU A 344 7.92 19.31 -1.90
N ILE A 345 7.92 18.53 -0.83
CA ILE A 345 7.61 19.12 0.48
C ILE A 345 8.79 20.00 0.86
N HIS A 346 8.78 21.23 0.39
CA HIS A 346 9.50 22.30 1.05
C HIS A 346 8.90 22.44 2.43
N ILE A 347 9.57 21.88 3.43
CA ILE A 347 9.39 22.28 4.82
C ILE A 347 9.85 23.72 4.85
N SER A 348 8.91 24.68 4.75
CA SER A 348 9.17 26.07 5.05
C SER A 348 9.83 26.10 6.43
N GLU A 349 11.01 26.73 6.52
CA GLU A 349 11.73 26.95 7.77
C GLU A 349 10.77 27.41 8.88
N PRO A 350 10.87 26.88 10.10
CA PRO A 350 10.13 27.40 11.21
C PRO A 350 10.54 28.86 11.41
N THR A 351 9.62 29.77 11.16
CA THR A 351 9.77 31.19 11.44
C THR A 351 10.35 31.35 12.85
N ARG A 352 11.59 31.83 12.93
CA ARG A 352 12.24 32.27 14.18
C ARG A 352 11.27 33.21 14.89
N ARG A 353 10.64 32.76 15.97
CA ARG A 353 9.95 33.62 16.88
C ARG A 353 10.98 34.64 17.43
N ARG A 354 10.85 35.87 16.99
CA ARG A 354 11.56 37.00 17.59
C ARG A 354 11.12 37.06 19.06
N GLY A 355 12.11 37.00 19.97
CA GLY A 355 11.90 37.11 21.39
C GLY A 355 11.18 38.42 21.71
N ILE A 356 10.13 38.29 22.50
CA ILE A 356 9.50 39.43 23.17
C ILE A 356 10.44 39.82 24.32
N SER A 357 11.08 40.98 24.19
CA SER A 357 11.79 41.65 25.26
C SER A 357 10.74 42.21 26.25
N TYR A 358 10.77 41.73 27.47
CA TYR A 358 10.13 42.46 28.57
C TYR A 358 11.10 43.52 29.09
N ALA A 359 10.65 44.79 29.02
CA ALA A 359 11.19 45.89 29.79
C ALA A 359 10.64 45.83 31.23
#